data_a88c1aee6064dbff0c971176e4cee907
#
_entry.id   a88c1aee6064dbff0c971176e4cee907
#
_cell.length_a   1.000
_cell.length_b   1.000
_cell.length_c   1.000
_cell.angle_alpha   90.00
_cell.angle_beta   90.00
_cell.angle_gamma   90.00
#
_symmetry.space_group_name_H-M   'P 1'
#
loop_
_entity.id
_entity.type
_entity.pdbx_description
1 polymer ?
#
loop_
_entity_poly.entity_id
_entity_poly.type
_entity_poly.pdbx_seq_one_letter_code
_entity_poly.pdbx_strand_id
1 'polypeptide(L)'
;MCRNQQLCRLDREAAPEIYALPGEWVRNKLPERIAAADAVILSDYAKGVITSELIRQVQAFAGPDKLVALDPKPRPGLNFNGLGLVTPNRNEAMLLAQMVGAGTDEVFPPEEVCRRLHERHATRLLVITLGADGMLISREGRIEQHVPTAARAVFDVSGAGDTVTAVLTAALAAGATPEAAV
;
A
#
# COMPACT_ATOMS: atom_id res chain seq x y z
N MET A 1 -24.53 12.57 27.30
CA MET A 1 -24.70 12.44 25.83
C MET A 1 -23.45 11.82 25.29
N CYS A 2 -23.45 10.51 24.98
CA CYS A 2 -22.34 9.84 24.32
C CYS A 2 -22.33 10.29 22.85
N ARG A 3 -21.40 11.15 22.48
CA ARG A 3 -21.07 11.41 21.09
C ARG A 3 -20.58 10.11 20.48
N ASN A 4 -21.04 9.73 19.28
CA ASN A 4 -20.69 8.57 18.47
C ASN A 4 -19.25 8.06 18.66
N GLN A 5 -18.95 7.46 19.81
CA GLN A 5 -17.67 6.81 20.08
C GLN A 5 -17.88 5.31 19.92
N GLN A 6 -17.13 4.71 19.03
CA GLN A 6 -17.05 3.26 18.93
C GLN A 6 -16.40 2.73 20.21
N LEU A 7 -17.20 2.02 21.03
CA LEU A 7 -16.75 1.51 22.33
C LEU A 7 -15.96 0.20 22.20
N CYS A 8 -16.31 -0.63 21.24
CA CYS A 8 -15.54 -1.83 20.90
C CYS A 8 -15.84 -2.28 19.46
N ARG A 9 -14.91 -3.01 18.87
CA ARG A 9 -15.06 -3.74 17.63
C ARG A 9 -14.74 -5.21 17.88
N LEU A 10 -15.66 -6.10 17.53
CA LEU A 10 -15.49 -7.55 17.62
C LEU A 10 -15.33 -8.11 16.20
N ASP A 11 -14.11 -8.50 15.85
CA ASP A 11 -13.84 -9.15 14.57
C ASP A 11 -13.77 -10.66 14.77
N ARG A 12 -14.55 -11.41 13.99
CA ARG A 12 -14.51 -12.87 13.97
C ARG A 12 -13.82 -13.30 12.67
N GLU A 13 -12.59 -13.77 12.79
CA GLU A 13 -11.75 -14.13 11.65
C GLU A 13 -11.51 -15.63 11.61
N ALA A 14 -11.42 -16.17 10.40
CA ALA A 14 -10.96 -17.54 10.17
C ALA A 14 -9.43 -17.60 10.10
N ALA A 15 -8.88 -18.81 10.12
CA ALA A 15 -7.46 -19.00 9.89
C ALA A 15 -7.05 -18.49 8.48
N PRO A 16 -5.86 -17.88 8.32
CA PRO A 16 -5.43 -17.25 7.06
C PRO A 16 -5.51 -18.16 5.83
N GLU A 17 -5.32 -19.47 6.02
CA GLU A 17 -5.35 -20.46 4.95
C GLU A 17 -6.73 -20.55 4.27
N ILE A 18 -7.80 -20.22 5.00
CA ILE A 18 -9.18 -20.24 4.47
C ILE A 18 -9.40 -19.11 3.45
N TYR A 19 -8.65 -18.00 3.57
CA TYR A 19 -8.76 -16.86 2.67
C TYR A 19 -7.86 -16.97 1.43
N ALA A 20 -6.96 -17.95 1.40
CA ALA A 20 -6.08 -18.17 0.25
C ALA A 20 -6.90 -18.40 -1.03
N LEU A 21 -6.51 -17.73 -2.11
CA LEU A 21 -7.16 -17.93 -3.40
C LEU A 21 -6.89 -19.36 -3.90
N PRO A 22 -7.91 -20.06 -4.45
CA PRO A 22 -7.69 -21.38 -5.04
C PRO A 22 -6.66 -21.31 -6.16
N GLY A 23 -5.63 -22.18 -6.10
CA GLY A 23 -4.53 -22.15 -7.06
C GLY A 23 -4.98 -22.33 -8.52
N GLU A 24 -6.05 -23.08 -8.75
CA GLU A 24 -6.65 -23.21 -10.09
C GLU A 24 -7.24 -21.89 -10.60
N TRP A 25 -7.94 -21.16 -9.71
CA TRP A 25 -8.48 -19.84 -10.04
C TRP A 25 -7.35 -18.85 -10.37
N VAL A 26 -6.28 -18.86 -9.59
CA VAL A 26 -5.11 -17.99 -9.81
C VAL A 26 -4.45 -18.30 -11.16
N ARG A 27 -4.33 -19.58 -11.54
CA ARG A 27 -3.71 -19.93 -12.82
C ARG A 27 -4.61 -19.65 -14.03
N ASN A 28 -5.92 -19.86 -13.92
CA ASN A 28 -6.83 -19.86 -15.05
C ASN A 28 -7.64 -18.58 -15.22
N LYS A 29 -8.01 -17.92 -14.10
CA LYS A 29 -8.90 -16.75 -14.11
C LYS A 29 -8.20 -15.43 -13.86
N LEU A 30 -7.20 -15.42 -13.01
CA LEU A 30 -6.49 -14.20 -12.67
C LEU A 30 -5.79 -13.55 -13.88
N PRO A 31 -5.12 -14.30 -14.78
CA PRO A 31 -4.51 -13.71 -15.98
C PRO A 31 -5.52 -13.01 -16.89
N GLU A 32 -6.71 -13.61 -17.12
CA GLU A 32 -7.79 -13.01 -17.93
C GLU A 32 -8.25 -11.67 -17.32
N ARG A 33 -8.43 -11.65 -15.99
CA ARG A 33 -8.87 -10.45 -15.28
C ARG A 33 -7.82 -9.34 -15.32
N ILE A 34 -6.57 -9.70 -15.12
CA ILE A 34 -5.45 -8.75 -15.20
C ILE A 34 -5.31 -8.22 -16.62
N ALA A 35 -5.44 -9.06 -17.65
CA ALA A 35 -5.34 -8.62 -19.04
C ALA A 35 -6.41 -7.58 -19.39
N ALA A 36 -7.64 -7.73 -18.87
CA ALA A 36 -8.76 -6.85 -19.12
C ALA A 36 -8.76 -5.55 -18.28
N ALA A 37 -7.84 -5.41 -17.33
CA ALA A 37 -7.75 -4.23 -16.45
C ALA A 37 -6.64 -3.28 -16.91
N ASP A 38 -6.81 -1.98 -16.68
CA ASP A 38 -5.77 -0.97 -16.95
C ASP A 38 -4.69 -0.94 -15.87
N ALA A 39 -5.03 -1.27 -14.63
CA ALA A 39 -4.13 -1.40 -13.50
C ALA A 39 -4.61 -2.47 -12.51
N VAL A 40 -3.76 -2.86 -11.58
CA VAL A 40 -4.09 -3.83 -10.52
C VAL A 40 -3.78 -3.23 -9.15
N ILE A 41 -4.73 -3.34 -8.22
CA ILE A 41 -4.53 -2.97 -6.82
C ILE A 41 -4.55 -4.23 -5.96
N LEU A 42 -3.55 -4.37 -5.13
CA LEU A 42 -3.45 -5.35 -4.06
C LEU A 42 -3.66 -4.64 -2.72
N SER A 43 -4.87 -4.72 -2.16
CA SER A 43 -5.18 -4.17 -0.83
C SER A 43 -4.98 -5.28 0.20
N ASP A 44 -3.96 -5.14 1.04
CA ASP A 44 -3.54 -6.16 2.00
C ASP A 44 -4.05 -5.85 3.41
N TYR A 45 -4.80 -6.78 3.97
CA TYR A 45 -5.31 -6.75 5.34
C TYR A 45 -4.66 -7.80 6.25
N ALA A 46 -3.56 -8.42 5.79
CA ALA A 46 -2.87 -9.52 6.48
C ALA A 46 -3.77 -10.71 6.82
N LYS A 47 -4.84 -10.94 6.05
CA LYS A 47 -5.80 -12.04 6.25
C LYS A 47 -5.45 -13.30 5.45
N GLY A 48 -4.31 -13.35 4.76
CA GLY A 48 -3.85 -14.54 4.03
C GLY A 48 -4.11 -14.53 2.52
N VAL A 49 -4.91 -13.60 1.99
CA VAL A 49 -5.13 -13.47 0.53
C VAL A 49 -3.85 -13.01 -0.17
N ILE A 50 -3.29 -11.89 0.28
CA ILE A 50 -2.07 -11.34 -0.31
C ILE A 50 -0.85 -12.05 0.26
N THR A 51 -0.13 -12.75 -0.59
CA THR A 51 1.13 -13.42 -0.27
C THR A 51 2.22 -12.95 -1.22
N SER A 52 3.49 -13.11 -0.84
CA SER A 52 4.61 -12.79 -1.73
C SER A 52 4.53 -13.54 -3.06
N GLU A 53 4.03 -14.77 -3.03
CA GLU A 53 3.82 -15.58 -4.24
C GLU A 53 2.71 -15.01 -5.12
N LEU A 54 1.57 -14.61 -4.55
CA LEU A 54 0.50 -13.97 -5.31
C LEU A 54 0.97 -12.65 -5.94
N ILE A 55 1.71 -11.83 -5.17
CA ILE A 55 2.28 -10.57 -5.69
C ILE A 55 3.15 -10.85 -6.92
N ARG A 56 4.06 -11.83 -6.82
CA ARG A 56 4.96 -12.21 -7.92
C ARG A 56 4.17 -12.70 -9.15
N GLN A 57 3.12 -13.50 -8.94
CA GLN A 57 2.26 -13.99 -10.04
C GLN A 57 1.49 -12.85 -10.69
N VAL A 58 0.91 -11.94 -9.91
CA VAL A 58 0.22 -10.75 -10.43
C VAL A 58 1.17 -9.90 -11.28
N GLN A 59 2.39 -9.65 -10.80
CA GLN A 59 3.39 -8.91 -11.57
C GLN A 59 3.74 -9.61 -12.89
N ALA A 60 3.92 -10.94 -12.85
CA ALA A 60 4.22 -11.73 -14.05
C ALA A 60 3.07 -11.67 -15.07
N PHE A 61 1.81 -11.72 -14.63
CA PHE A 61 0.65 -11.61 -15.52
C PHE A 61 0.41 -10.17 -16.02
N ALA A 62 0.72 -9.17 -15.18
CA ALA A 62 0.57 -7.77 -15.56
C ALA A 62 1.63 -7.33 -16.61
N GLY A 63 2.79 -7.94 -16.59
CA GLY A 63 3.91 -7.52 -17.43
C GLY A 63 4.52 -6.17 -16.99
N PRO A 64 5.48 -5.64 -17.75
CA PRO A 64 6.24 -4.45 -17.36
C PRO A 64 5.45 -3.14 -17.49
N ASP A 65 4.43 -3.08 -18.36
CA ASP A 65 3.74 -1.85 -18.73
C ASP A 65 2.50 -1.57 -17.89
N LYS A 66 1.97 -2.58 -17.21
CA LYS A 66 0.77 -2.43 -16.38
C LYS A 66 1.12 -2.08 -14.95
N LEU A 67 0.51 -1.01 -14.43
CA LEU A 67 0.69 -0.60 -13.05
C LEU A 67 0.12 -1.63 -12.08
N VAL A 68 0.97 -2.12 -11.19
CA VAL A 68 0.56 -2.91 -10.01
C VAL A 68 0.84 -2.08 -8.77
N ALA A 69 -0.19 -1.78 -8.03
CA ALA A 69 -0.15 -1.05 -6.77
C ALA A 69 -0.36 -2.00 -5.58
N LEU A 70 0.28 -1.70 -4.46
CA LEU A 70 0.12 -2.41 -3.19
C LEU A 70 -0.15 -1.42 -2.06
N ASP A 71 -1.25 -1.61 -1.36
CA ASP A 71 -1.45 -1.09 0.00
C ASP A 71 -0.98 -2.18 0.98
N PRO A 72 0.21 -2.07 1.58
CA PRO A 72 0.83 -3.17 2.28
C PRO A 72 0.41 -3.26 3.74
N LYS A 73 0.22 -4.47 4.26
CA LYS A 73 0.18 -4.72 5.71
C LYS A 73 1.47 -5.40 6.15
N PRO A 74 2.34 -4.70 6.90
CA PRO A 74 3.65 -5.22 7.30
C PRO A 74 3.56 -6.53 8.08
N ARG A 75 4.34 -7.52 7.66
CA ARG A 75 4.53 -8.79 8.37
C ARG A 75 5.87 -9.43 7.98
N PRO A 76 6.41 -10.32 8.81
CA PRO A 76 7.62 -11.08 8.47
C PRO A 76 7.47 -11.83 7.15
N GLY A 77 8.49 -11.76 6.30
CA GLY A 77 8.54 -12.51 5.04
C GLY A 77 7.71 -11.93 3.88
N LEU A 78 6.99 -10.82 4.06
CA LEU A 78 6.33 -10.15 2.94
C LEU A 78 7.37 -9.58 1.98
N ASN A 79 7.34 -10.05 0.74
CA ASN A 79 8.19 -9.57 -0.35
C ASN A 79 7.32 -9.04 -1.50
N PHE A 80 7.64 -7.83 -1.97
CA PHE A 80 6.94 -7.14 -3.05
C PHE A 80 7.89 -6.37 -3.97
N ASN A 81 9.01 -6.98 -4.30
CA ASN A 81 10.06 -6.36 -5.13
C ASN A 81 9.53 -5.83 -6.47
N GLY A 82 9.94 -4.62 -6.83
CA GLY A 82 9.75 -4.05 -8.16
C GLY A 82 8.33 -3.57 -8.47
N LEU A 83 7.46 -3.42 -7.46
CA LEU A 83 6.12 -2.88 -7.67
C LEU A 83 6.15 -1.44 -8.19
N GLY A 84 5.17 -1.12 -9.02
CA GLY A 84 5.00 0.20 -9.62
C GLY A 84 4.62 1.28 -8.61
N LEU A 85 3.71 0.96 -7.67
CA LEU A 85 3.26 1.86 -6.61
C LEU A 85 3.11 1.10 -5.30
N VAL A 86 3.55 1.70 -4.20
CA VAL A 86 3.32 1.19 -2.83
C VAL A 86 2.86 2.35 -1.94
N THR A 87 1.79 2.15 -1.16
CA THR A 87 1.11 3.22 -0.42
C THR A 87 0.99 2.95 1.09
N PRO A 88 2.08 2.76 1.83
CA PRO A 88 2.03 2.54 3.26
C PRO A 88 1.65 3.82 4.01
N ASN A 89 1.08 3.68 5.20
CA ASN A 89 1.08 4.78 6.14
C ASN A 89 2.45 4.92 6.86
N ARG A 90 2.61 5.98 7.67
CA ARG A 90 3.84 6.26 8.41
C ARG A 90 4.35 5.05 9.20
N ASN A 91 3.48 4.42 9.98
CA ASN A 91 3.86 3.29 10.84
C ASN A 91 4.20 2.05 10.00
N GLU A 92 3.44 1.78 8.96
CA GLU A 92 3.70 0.69 8.02
C GLU A 92 5.03 0.89 7.30
N ALA A 93 5.32 2.12 6.86
CA ALA A 93 6.58 2.46 6.21
C ALA A 93 7.79 2.20 7.13
N MET A 94 7.70 2.61 8.41
CA MET A 94 8.73 2.34 9.41
C MET A 94 8.95 0.84 9.63
N LEU A 95 7.87 0.07 9.77
CA LEU A 95 7.93 -1.39 9.93
C LEU A 95 8.56 -2.08 8.71
N LEU A 96 8.14 -1.72 7.51
CA LEU A 96 8.67 -2.26 6.25
C LEU A 96 10.14 -1.88 6.04
N ALA A 97 10.55 -0.68 6.45
CA ALA A 97 11.94 -0.23 6.45
C ALA A 97 12.79 -0.90 7.54
N GLN A 98 12.17 -1.70 8.44
CA GLN A 98 12.82 -2.31 9.61
C GLN A 98 13.50 -1.26 10.51
N MET A 99 12.82 -0.14 10.74
CA MET A 99 13.30 0.97 11.55
C MET A 99 12.55 1.13 12.87
N VAL A 100 11.80 0.12 13.28
CA VAL A 100 11.11 0.16 14.58
C VAL A 100 12.09 -0.20 15.68
N GLY A 101 12.61 0.82 16.36
CA GLY A 101 13.22 0.72 17.65
C GLY A 101 12.15 0.86 18.75
N ALA A 102 12.44 0.41 19.96
CA ALA A 102 11.50 0.37 21.07
C ALA A 102 11.14 1.79 21.58
N GLY A 103 10.13 2.43 21.00
CA GLY A 103 9.60 3.69 21.50
C GLY A 103 8.62 4.34 20.53
N THR A 104 7.44 4.71 21.02
CA THR A 104 6.40 5.41 20.27
C THR A 104 6.72 6.88 20.00
N ASP A 105 7.87 7.38 20.44
CA ASP A 105 8.30 8.79 20.33
C ASP A 105 9.42 9.00 19.29
N GLU A 106 9.75 8.00 18.48
CA GLU A 106 10.76 8.19 17.43
C GLU A 106 10.21 9.11 16.33
N VAL A 107 10.97 10.19 16.09
CA VAL A 107 10.73 11.10 14.97
C VAL A 107 10.81 10.29 13.67
N PHE A 108 9.78 10.36 12.85
CA PHE A 108 9.76 9.73 11.53
C PHE A 108 10.86 10.31 10.64
N PRO A 109 11.89 9.53 10.24
CA PRO A 109 12.98 10.00 9.37
C PRO A 109 12.65 9.68 7.91
N PRO A 110 11.98 10.57 7.18
CA PRO A 110 11.39 10.24 5.88
C PRO A 110 12.42 9.84 4.82
N GLU A 111 13.58 10.50 4.77
CA GLU A 111 14.61 10.21 3.79
C GLU A 111 15.18 8.80 3.96
N GLU A 112 15.47 8.43 5.20
CA GLU A 112 16.01 7.10 5.52
C GLU A 112 15.00 6.00 5.29
N VAL A 113 13.72 6.24 5.62
CA VAL A 113 12.62 5.30 5.36
C VAL A 113 12.47 5.07 3.86
N CYS A 114 12.41 6.13 3.05
CA CYS A 114 12.27 6.01 1.60
C CYS A 114 13.46 5.27 0.98
N ARG A 115 14.68 5.61 1.39
CA ARG A 115 15.91 4.95 0.93
C ARG A 115 15.89 3.46 1.23
N ARG A 116 15.61 3.06 2.48
CA ARG A 116 15.58 1.65 2.89
C ARG A 116 14.47 0.87 2.20
N LEU A 117 13.30 1.46 2.03
CA LEU A 117 12.19 0.79 1.31
C LEU A 117 12.56 0.53 -0.14
N HIS A 118 13.23 1.47 -0.81
CA HIS A 118 13.72 1.27 -2.15
C HIS A 118 14.82 0.18 -2.21
N GLU A 119 15.82 0.23 -1.34
CA GLU A 119 16.90 -0.76 -1.28
C GLU A 119 16.39 -2.18 -1.02
N ARG A 120 15.33 -2.32 -0.22
CA ARG A 120 14.77 -3.63 0.14
C ARG A 120 13.79 -4.19 -0.87
N HIS A 121 13.02 -3.33 -1.51
CA HIS A 121 11.87 -3.74 -2.32
C HIS A 121 11.89 -3.18 -3.74
N ALA A 122 12.91 -2.42 -4.12
CA ALA A 122 13.05 -1.82 -5.44
C ALA A 122 11.75 -1.14 -5.93
N THR A 123 11.02 -0.47 -5.01
CA THR A 123 9.77 0.22 -5.32
C THR A 123 10.06 1.40 -6.26
N ARG A 124 9.29 1.52 -7.35
CA ARG A 124 9.45 2.64 -8.29
C ARG A 124 8.88 3.92 -7.72
N LEU A 125 7.64 3.88 -7.27
CA LEU A 125 6.92 4.98 -6.66
C LEU A 125 6.42 4.56 -5.27
N LEU A 126 6.72 5.38 -4.29
CA LEU A 126 6.27 5.21 -2.90
C LEU A 126 5.50 6.46 -2.50
N VAL A 127 4.27 6.30 -2.04
CA VAL A 127 3.47 7.37 -1.48
C VAL A 127 3.15 7.04 -0.03
N ILE A 128 3.78 7.73 0.91
CA ILE A 128 3.59 7.50 2.35
C ILE A 128 2.51 8.44 2.86
N THR A 129 1.41 7.89 3.39
CA THR A 129 0.38 8.71 4.03
C THR A 129 0.80 9.08 5.45
N LEU A 130 0.67 10.36 5.79
CA LEU A 130 1.12 10.95 7.06
C LEU A 130 -0.05 11.43 7.94
N GLY A 131 -1.28 11.05 7.60
CA GLY A 131 -2.47 11.50 8.29
C GLY A 131 -2.70 13.01 8.12
N ALA A 132 -2.75 13.74 9.24
CA ALA A 132 -2.96 15.20 9.21
C ALA A 132 -1.82 15.97 8.51
N ASP A 133 -0.63 15.37 8.41
CA ASP A 133 0.53 15.98 7.77
C ASP A 133 0.53 15.78 6.23
N GLY A 134 -0.47 15.10 5.67
CA GLY A 134 -0.59 14.91 4.23
C GLY A 134 0.10 13.65 3.72
N MET A 135 0.88 13.76 2.64
CA MET A 135 1.54 12.62 1.98
C MET A 135 2.95 12.99 1.52
N LEU A 136 3.84 11.98 1.49
CA LEU A 136 5.16 12.07 0.86
C LEU A 136 5.18 11.26 -0.42
N ILE A 137 5.68 11.84 -1.49
CA ILE A 137 5.97 11.18 -2.76
C ILE A 137 7.47 10.91 -2.82
N SER A 138 7.84 9.65 -3.03
CA SER A 138 9.24 9.25 -3.21
C SER A 138 9.37 8.37 -4.45
N ARG A 139 10.36 8.65 -5.27
CA ARG A 139 10.73 7.87 -6.44
C ARG A 139 12.13 7.31 -6.25
N GLU A 140 12.28 6.00 -6.45
CA GLU A 140 13.56 5.31 -6.34
C GLU A 140 14.33 5.65 -5.04
N GLY A 141 13.59 5.75 -3.93
CA GLY A 141 14.15 6.03 -2.60
C GLY A 141 14.47 7.51 -2.31
N ARG A 142 14.18 8.42 -3.25
CA ARG A 142 14.38 9.86 -3.07
C ARG A 142 13.05 10.57 -2.92
N ILE A 143 12.93 11.44 -1.93
CA ILE A 143 11.73 12.26 -1.75
C ILE A 143 11.68 13.30 -2.88
N GLU A 144 10.57 13.31 -3.63
CA GLU A 144 10.31 14.30 -4.67
C GLU A 144 9.44 15.43 -4.14
N GLN A 145 8.43 15.09 -3.32
CA GLN A 145 7.47 16.08 -2.84
C GLN A 145 6.85 15.70 -1.51
N HIS A 146 6.52 16.71 -0.71
CA HIS A 146 5.59 16.63 0.40
C HIS A 146 4.33 17.39 0.05
N VAL A 147 3.19 16.72 0.05
CA VAL A 147 1.87 17.30 -0.24
C VAL A 147 1.11 17.43 1.08
N PRO A 148 0.90 18.67 1.55
CA PRO A 148 0.17 18.88 2.81
C PRO A 148 -1.30 18.52 2.65
N THR A 149 -1.95 18.13 3.74
CA THR A 149 -3.39 17.85 3.70
C THR A 149 -4.18 19.13 3.42
N ALA A 150 -5.18 19.02 2.55
CA ALA A 150 -6.16 20.08 2.33
C ALA A 150 -7.36 20.01 3.30
N ALA A 151 -7.46 18.93 4.09
CA ALA A 151 -8.57 18.71 5.01
C ALA A 151 -8.50 19.67 6.20
N ARG A 152 -9.58 20.42 6.45
CA ARG A 152 -9.70 21.34 7.61
C ARG A 152 -10.11 20.64 8.89
N ALA A 153 -10.77 19.49 8.80
CA ALA A 153 -11.14 18.64 9.93
C ALA A 153 -11.33 17.21 9.42
N VAL A 154 -10.80 16.25 10.15
CA VAL A 154 -10.98 14.82 9.86
C VAL A 154 -11.83 14.22 10.97
N PHE A 155 -13.02 13.75 10.64
CA PHE A 155 -13.94 13.12 11.60
C PHE A 155 -13.80 11.59 11.64
N ASP A 156 -13.45 10.97 10.53
CA ASP A 156 -13.22 9.53 10.39
C ASP A 156 -12.16 9.28 9.32
N VAL A 157 -11.17 8.48 9.66
CA VAL A 157 -10.07 8.08 8.76
C VAL A 157 -10.21 6.66 8.23
N SER A 158 -11.31 5.97 8.58
CA SER A 158 -11.56 4.60 8.14
C SER A 158 -11.66 4.55 6.61
N GLY A 159 -10.82 3.72 5.95
CA GLY A 159 -10.79 3.60 4.49
C GLY A 159 -10.08 4.73 3.74
N ALA A 160 -9.49 5.70 4.43
CA ALA A 160 -8.74 6.77 3.78
C ALA A 160 -7.55 6.22 2.96
N GLY A 161 -6.81 5.25 3.50
CA GLY A 161 -5.71 4.58 2.79
C GLY A 161 -6.17 3.87 1.52
N ASP A 162 -7.25 3.09 1.61
CA ASP A 162 -7.85 2.41 0.43
C ASP A 162 -8.25 3.41 -0.65
N THR A 163 -8.87 4.54 -0.24
CA THR A 163 -9.29 5.61 -1.16
C THR A 163 -8.07 6.24 -1.84
N VAL A 164 -7.04 6.57 -1.08
CA VAL A 164 -5.78 7.12 -1.62
C VAL A 164 -5.18 6.16 -2.64
N THR A 165 -5.02 4.89 -2.29
CA THR A 165 -4.47 3.86 -3.20
C THR A 165 -5.31 3.75 -4.47
N ALA A 166 -6.64 3.73 -4.35
CA ALA A 166 -7.54 3.60 -5.49
C ALA A 166 -7.44 4.81 -6.44
N VAL A 167 -7.51 6.03 -5.90
CA VAL A 167 -7.45 7.28 -6.68
C VAL A 167 -6.09 7.44 -7.35
N LEU A 168 -4.99 7.24 -6.61
CA LEU A 168 -3.64 7.30 -7.17
C LEU A 168 -3.44 6.30 -8.29
N THR A 169 -3.84 5.05 -8.09
CA THR A 169 -3.68 4.00 -9.10
C THR A 169 -4.49 4.33 -10.36
N ALA A 170 -5.73 4.79 -10.21
CA ALA A 170 -6.58 5.15 -11.34
C ALA A 170 -6.01 6.35 -12.11
N ALA A 171 -5.56 7.40 -11.41
CA ALA A 171 -4.97 8.59 -12.03
C ALA A 171 -3.68 8.26 -12.79
N LEU A 172 -2.79 7.49 -12.18
CA LEU A 172 -1.54 7.05 -12.81
C LEU A 172 -1.80 6.14 -14.02
N ALA A 173 -2.77 5.23 -13.95
CA ALA A 173 -3.16 4.39 -15.08
C ALA A 173 -3.76 5.21 -16.23
N ALA A 174 -4.43 6.32 -15.92
CA ALA A 174 -4.92 7.29 -16.90
C ALA A 174 -3.83 8.23 -17.47
N GLY A 175 -2.57 8.07 -17.04
CA GLY A 175 -1.43 8.85 -17.54
C GLY A 175 -1.14 10.14 -16.78
N ALA A 176 -1.73 10.34 -15.60
CA ALA A 176 -1.36 11.46 -14.74
C ALA A 176 0.08 11.28 -14.21
N THR A 177 0.77 12.39 -13.96
CA THR A 177 2.03 12.34 -13.20
C THR A 177 1.73 12.08 -11.71
N PRO A 178 2.68 11.54 -10.93
CA PRO A 178 2.49 11.33 -9.50
C PRO A 178 2.08 12.61 -8.75
N GLU A 179 2.66 13.75 -9.13
CA GLU A 179 2.39 15.05 -8.53
C GLU A 179 0.97 15.56 -8.83
N ALA A 180 0.40 15.15 -9.97
CA ALA A 180 -0.97 15.49 -10.36
C ALA A 180 -2.01 14.48 -9.83
N ALA A 181 -1.57 13.31 -9.41
CA ALA A 181 -2.43 12.23 -8.92
C ALA A 181 -2.72 12.32 -7.41
N VAL A 182 -1.98 13.18 -6.68
CA VAL A 182 -2.01 13.31 -5.21
C VAL A 182 -2.91 14.45 -4.76
#